data_4a32dcdba3805073eb25fdad436906a1
#
_entry.id   4a32dcdba3805073eb25fdad436906a1
#
_cell.length_a   1.000
_cell.length_b   1.000
_cell.length_c   1.000
_cell.angle_alpha   90.00
_cell.angle_beta   90.00
_cell.angle_gamma   90.00
#
_symmetry.space_group_name_H-M   'P 1'
#
loop_
_entity.id
_entity.type
_entity.pdbx_description
1 polymer ?
#
loop_
_entity_poly.entity_id
_entity_poly.type
_entity_poly.pdbx_seq_one_letter_code
_entity_poly.pdbx_strand_id
1 'polypeptide(L)'
;MLELAADLLPHLSVGESVAVVTVTRVARSAPRGLGASMAITADGSVIGSISGGCVEGDAIVLAHAVLADGVARGARFGFSDERAHAAGLACGGEVDVLAYVLRPDDEVARRALETAVRDERVTLALGIGTPHEGTVADASALSRIAAEALPELDAAGLLAETVPIADRTWLAVSRAPRARLIIVGAGEHAAALCRVASAAAYAVTVCDPWPLLATSERFPDASDIVVADPGEYLTSLAEEAGSVDARTAVCVLSHDERIDIPALHAALGMNIGFVGAMGARSTVEQRAIALRERGVTEADLARLHSPLGLDLGGSSPEEAAVAALAEIIASRYGTSGGPLRDARGPIHARGPGSPATPPIAAPTCSPL
;
A
#
# COMPACT_ATOMS: atom_id res chain seq x y z
N MET A 1 12.05 1.03 -5.43
CA MET A 1 12.16 0.66 -6.86
C MET A 1 10.87 0.06 -7.40
N LEU A 2 10.30 -0.99 -6.80
CA LEU A 2 9.07 -1.64 -7.31
C LEU A 2 7.85 -0.72 -7.35
N GLU A 3 7.79 0.29 -6.47
CA GLU A 3 6.74 1.32 -6.47
C GLU A 3 6.79 2.26 -7.67
N LEU A 4 7.95 2.35 -8.33
CA LEU A 4 8.21 3.22 -9.49
C LEU A 4 8.16 2.45 -10.81
N ALA A 5 7.68 1.20 -10.81
CA ALA A 5 7.79 0.29 -11.94
C ALA A 5 7.16 0.84 -13.23
N ALA A 6 5.99 1.48 -13.13
CA ALA A 6 5.28 2.04 -14.28
C ALA A 6 6.05 3.19 -14.95
N ASP A 7 6.81 3.96 -14.15
CA ASP A 7 7.59 5.09 -14.64
C ASP A 7 8.98 4.66 -15.14
N LEU A 8 9.56 3.60 -14.54
CA LEU A 8 10.90 3.12 -14.89
C LEU A 8 10.94 2.27 -16.17
N LEU A 9 9.92 1.42 -16.38
CA LEU A 9 9.90 0.51 -17.53
C LEU A 9 9.99 1.19 -18.89
N PRO A 10 9.33 2.34 -19.17
CA PRO A 10 9.47 3.04 -20.44
C PRO A 10 10.93 3.40 -20.75
N HIS A 11 11.69 3.91 -19.77
CA HIS A 11 13.09 4.28 -19.95
C HIS A 11 13.97 3.06 -20.29
N LEU A 12 13.82 1.97 -19.53
CA LEU A 12 14.56 0.74 -19.81
C LEU A 12 14.21 0.14 -21.17
N SER A 13 12.95 0.27 -21.61
CA SER A 13 12.45 -0.27 -22.88
C SER A 13 13.04 0.45 -24.10
N VAL A 14 13.39 1.73 -23.97
CA VAL A 14 14.05 2.50 -25.05
C VAL A 14 15.59 2.44 -24.95
N GLY A 15 16.13 1.63 -24.05
CA GLY A 15 17.56 1.44 -23.89
C GLY A 15 18.26 2.44 -22.97
N GLU A 16 17.51 3.21 -22.17
CA GLU A 16 18.04 4.18 -21.23
C GLU A 16 18.36 3.53 -19.88
N SER A 17 19.52 3.89 -19.32
CA SER A 17 19.86 3.55 -17.94
C SER A 17 19.37 4.64 -16.99
N VAL A 18 18.91 4.25 -15.80
CA VAL A 18 18.48 5.18 -14.76
C VAL A 18 19.24 4.94 -13.46
N ALA A 19 19.59 6.00 -12.73
CA ALA A 19 20.09 5.84 -11.38
C ALA A 19 18.93 5.71 -10.42
N VAL A 20 18.96 4.69 -9.55
CA VAL A 20 17.98 4.49 -8.49
C VAL A 20 18.66 4.71 -7.14
N VAL A 21 18.02 5.49 -6.28
CA VAL A 21 18.43 5.72 -4.89
C VAL A 21 17.39 5.08 -3.99
N THR A 22 17.80 4.11 -3.18
CA THR A 22 16.91 3.34 -2.31
C THR A 22 17.31 3.50 -0.85
N VAL A 23 16.33 3.73 0.04
CA VAL A 23 16.54 3.78 1.49
C VAL A 23 16.85 2.37 2.00
N THR A 24 18.04 2.19 2.57
CA THR A 24 18.54 0.90 3.08
C THR A 24 18.54 0.80 4.61
N ARG A 25 18.42 1.91 5.32
CA ARG A 25 18.23 1.97 6.77
C ARG A 25 17.56 3.28 7.17
N VAL A 26 16.71 3.20 8.19
CA VAL A 26 16.09 4.37 8.82
C VAL A 26 16.45 4.35 10.31
N ALA A 27 16.99 5.46 10.81
CA ALA A 27 17.24 5.66 12.24
C ALA A 27 16.37 6.83 12.74
N ARG A 28 15.72 6.64 13.89
CA ARG A 28 14.72 7.55 14.47
C ARG A 28 13.45 7.61 13.59
N SER A 29 13.08 8.80 13.10
CA SER A 29 11.89 9.02 12.28
C SER A 29 12.28 9.53 10.89
N ALA A 30 11.75 8.92 9.83
CA ALA A 30 11.87 9.41 8.47
C ALA A 30 10.49 9.45 7.81
N PRO A 31 10.24 10.40 6.89
CA PRO A 31 8.95 10.51 6.18
C PRO A 31 8.65 9.30 5.30
N ARG A 32 9.69 8.61 4.82
CA ARG A 32 9.57 7.38 4.04
C ARG A 32 10.40 6.25 4.65
N GLY A 33 9.88 5.05 4.56
CA GLY A 33 10.46 3.87 5.18
C GLY A 33 11.56 3.20 4.38
N LEU A 34 12.05 2.10 4.92
CA LEU A 34 12.99 1.19 4.28
C LEU A 34 12.44 0.74 2.91
N GLY A 35 13.29 0.67 1.89
CA GLY A 35 12.91 0.29 0.53
C GLY A 35 12.29 1.41 -0.32
N ALA A 36 11.94 2.55 0.28
CA ALA A 36 11.49 3.72 -0.48
C ALA A 36 12.57 4.13 -1.49
N SER A 37 12.15 4.48 -2.70
CA SER A 37 13.09 4.75 -3.78
C SER A 37 12.72 6.01 -4.56
N MET A 38 13.73 6.64 -5.14
CA MET A 38 13.62 7.63 -6.19
C MET A 38 14.55 7.24 -7.34
N ALA A 39 14.31 7.75 -8.53
CA ALA A 39 15.17 7.53 -9.68
C ALA A 39 15.45 8.82 -10.43
N ILE A 40 16.59 8.90 -11.07
CA ILE A 40 17.03 10.00 -11.91
C ILE A 40 17.38 9.45 -13.29
N THR A 41 16.79 10.02 -14.30
CA THR A 41 16.99 9.68 -15.71
C THR A 41 18.20 10.39 -16.29
N ALA A 42 18.64 10.01 -17.48
CA ALA A 42 19.79 10.63 -18.15
C ALA A 42 19.59 12.11 -18.48
N ASP A 43 18.33 12.52 -18.71
CA ASP A 43 17.94 13.94 -18.95
C ASP A 43 17.79 14.75 -17.65
N GLY A 44 17.98 14.13 -16.48
CA GLY A 44 17.86 14.76 -15.17
C GLY A 44 16.46 14.78 -14.57
N SER A 45 15.47 14.11 -15.20
CA SER A 45 14.14 14.00 -14.64
C SER A 45 14.14 13.17 -13.36
N VAL A 46 13.34 13.57 -12.36
CA VAL A 46 13.24 12.92 -11.06
C VAL A 46 11.93 12.15 -10.97
N ILE A 47 12.01 10.87 -10.61
CA ILE A 47 10.87 9.97 -10.44
C ILE A 47 10.82 9.52 -8.98
N GLY A 48 9.68 9.68 -8.30
CA GLY A 48 9.50 9.28 -6.91
C GLY A 48 10.22 10.16 -5.89
N SER A 49 10.34 9.67 -4.65
CA SER A 49 10.94 10.40 -3.53
C SER A 49 11.41 9.43 -2.44
N ILE A 50 12.44 9.79 -1.68
CA ILE A 50 12.96 9.02 -0.53
C ILE A 50 12.68 9.68 0.82
N SER A 51 12.30 10.97 0.84
CA SER A 51 12.09 11.70 2.09
C SER A 51 10.94 12.70 2.06
N GLY A 52 10.35 12.98 0.88
CA GLY A 52 9.32 14.00 0.72
C GLY A 52 9.88 15.43 0.60
N GLY A 53 11.15 15.60 0.20
CA GLY A 53 11.78 16.89 -0.11
C GLY A 53 12.98 17.27 0.74
N CYS A 54 13.28 16.52 1.80
CA CYS A 54 14.32 16.92 2.77
C CYS A 54 15.75 16.63 2.32
N VAL A 55 16.00 15.50 1.65
CA VAL A 55 17.34 15.04 1.24
C VAL A 55 17.44 14.73 -0.26
N GLU A 56 16.41 15.03 -1.02
CA GLU A 56 16.37 14.77 -2.47
C GLU A 56 17.48 15.48 -3.23
N GLY A 57 17.87 16.70 -2.84
CA GLY A 57 18.98 17.42 -3.47
C GLY A 57 20.30 16.65 -3.40
N ASP A 58 20.65 16.14 -2.21
CA ASP A 58 21.86 15.35 -2.01
C ASP A 58 21.79 14.00 -2.74
N ALA A 59 20.59 13.38 -2.75
CA ALA A 59 20.34 12.13 -3.45
C ALA A 59 20.46 12.28 -4.98
N ILE A 60 20.03 13.42 -5.56
CA ILE A 60 20.20 13.75 -6.98
C ILE A 60 21.69 13.85 -7.34
N VAL A 61 22.49 14.54 -6.52
CA VAL A 61 23.95 14.64 -6.74
C VAL A 61 24.61 13.26 -6.72
N LEU A 62 24.23 12.42 -5.75
CA LEU A 62 24.71 11.05 -5.64
C LEU A 62 24.31 10.21 -6.87
N ALA A 63 23.07 10.33 -7.33
CA ALA A 63 22.55 9.61 -8.49
C ALA A 63 23.27 10.01 -9.78
N HIS A 64 23.54 11.30 -10.00
CA HIS A 64 24.32 11.75 -11.16
C HIS A 64 25.74 11.19 -11.15
N ALA A 65 26.39 11.12 -9.99
CA ALA A 65 27.72 10.51 -9.89
C ALA A 65 27.70 9.03 -10.27
N VAL A 66 26.68 8.30 -9.83
CA VAL A 66 26.48 6.88 -10.14
C VAL A 66 26.14 6.66 -11.61
N LEU A 67 25.34 7.54 -12.25
CA LEU A 67 25.07 7.48 -13.68
C LEU A 67 26.35 7.70 -14.51
N ALA A 68 27.25 8.59 -14.06
CA ALA A 68 28.43 8.96 -14.80
C ALA A 68 29.46 7.84 -14.90
N ASP A 69 29.64 7.03 -13.84
CA ASP A 69 30.68 5.99 -13.81
C ASP A 69 30.15 4.56 -13.60
N GLY A 70 28.86 4.41 -13.32
CA GLY A 70 28.20 3.12 -13.15
C GLY A 70 28.54 2.39 -11.84
N VAL A 71 29.20 3.09 -10.89
CA VAL A 71 29.63 2.51 -9.61
C VAL A 71 28.59 2.80 -8.54
N ALA A 72 28.01 1.75 -7.94
CA ALA A 72 27.07 1.91 -6.83
C ALA A 72 27.75 2.55 -5.60
N ARG A 73 27.00 3.38 -4.87
CA ARG A 73 27.49 4.13 -3.71
C ARG A 73 26.47 4.19 -2.61
N GLY A 74 26.90 3.82 -1.40
CA GLY A 74 26.16 4.11 -0.18
C GLY A 74 26.42 5.54 0.30
N ALA A 75 25.39 6.17 0.86
CA ALA A 75 25.50 7.46 1.55
C ALA A 75 24.60 7.49 2.78
N ARG A 76 24.95 8.34 3.73
CA ARG A 76 24.14 8.63 4.90
C ARG A 76 23.66 10.07 4.84
N PHE A 77 22.36 10.24 4.86
CA PHE A 77 21.70 11.53 4.94
C PHE A 77 21.06 11.66 6.30
N GLY A 78 21.40 12.71 7.00
CA GLY A 78 20.86 12.97 8.33
C GLY A 78 21.03 14.43 8.67
N PHE A 79 20.20 14.89 9.57
CA PHE A 79 20.28 16.23 10.10
C PHE A 79 20.86 16.13 11.50
N SER A 80 22.09 16.66 11.71
CA SER A 80 22.52 17.04 13.05
C SER A 80 21.54 18.13 13.55
N ASP A 81 21.18 18.08 14.82
CA ASP A 81 20.22 19.02 15.41
C ASP A 81 20.53 20.48 15.09
N GLU A 82 21.79 20.84 14.94
CA GLU A 82 22.23 22.21 14.57
C GLU A 82 21.93 22.54 13.07
N ARG A 83 22.12 21.59 12.15
CA ARG A 83 21.83 21.80 10.73
C ARG A 83 20.33 21.69 10.42
N ALA A 84 19.61 20.84 11.12
CA ALA A 84 18.16 20.71 11.03
C ALA A 84 17.46 22.02 11.44
N HIS A 85 17.89 22.63 12.53
CA HIS A 85 17.37 23.93 12.99
C HIS A 85 17.70 25.07 12.01
N ALA A 86 18.89 25.10 11.43
CA ALA A 86 19.29 26.10 10.44
C ALA A 86 18.54 25.98 9.11
N ALA A 87 18.09 24.76 8.75
CA ALA A 87 17.32 24.49 7.53
C ALA A 87 15.78 24.47 7.75
N GLY A 88 15.31 24.73 8.98
CA GLY A 88 13.88 24.72 9.31
C GLY A 88 13.24 23.33 9.28
N LEU A 89 14.03 22.25 9.40
CA LEU A 89 13.57 20.86 9.30
C LEU A 89 13.33 20.26 10.68
N ALA A 90 12.12 19.82 10.95
CA ALA A 90 11.66 19.38 12.27
C ALA A 90 11.86 17.88 12.56
N CYS A 91 12.37 17.06 11.62
CA CYS A 91 12.25 15.60 11.72
C CYS A 91 13.43 14.89 12.39
N GLY A 92 14.63 15.47 12.54
CA GLY A 92 15.77 14.91 13.29
C GLY A 92 16.16 13.46 12.96
N GLY A 93 15.71 12.91 11.82
CA GLY A 93 15.93 11.53 11.40
C GLY A 93 17.20 11.36 10.56
N GLU A 94 17.63 10.12 10.44
CA GLU A 94 18.81 9.72 9.66
C GLU A 94 18.42 8.54 8.73
N VAL A 95 18.82 8.61 7.46
CA VAL A 95 18.60 7.54 6.50
C VAL A 95 19.92 7.16 5.83
N ASP A 96 20.17 5.86 5.73
CA ASP A 96 21.21 5.35 4.85
C ASP A 96 20.55 5.01 3.52
N VAL A 97 21.20 5.36 2.43
CA VAL A 97 20.71 5.10 1.08
C VAL A 97 21.80 4.39 0.26
N LEU A 98 21.35 3.65 -0.74
CA LEU A 98 22.19 3.09 -1.77
C LEU A 98 21.75 3.62 -3.14
N ALA A 99 22.67 4.25 -3.86
CA ALA A 99 22.49 4.64 -5.24
C ALA A 99 23.17 3.64 -6.18
N TYR A 100 22.49 3.22 -7.22
CA TYR A 100 22.97 2.24 -8.20
C TYR A 100 22.34 2.49 -9.58
N VAL A 101 22.98 1.97 -10.63
CA VAL A 101 22.44 2.06 -11.98
C VAL A 101 21.58 0.85 -12.28
N LEU A 102 20.37 1.11 -12.71
CA LEU A 102 19.48 0.14 -13.33
C LEU A 102 19.69 0.20 -14.85
N ARG A 103 20.12 -0.91 -15.44
CA ARG A 103 20.45 -0.99 -16.87
C ARG A 103 19.35 -1.68 -17.67
N PRO A 104 19.22 -1.36 -18.98
CA PRO A 104 18.22 -1.99 -19.84
C PRO A 104 18.39 -3.50 -19.99
N ASP A 105 19.61 -4.00 -19.86
CA ASP A 105 19.98 -5.43 -19.94
C ASP A 105 19.89 -6.18 -18.60
N ASP A 106 19.48 -5.50 -17.51
CA ASP A 106 19.19 -6.16 -16.24
C ASP A 106 17.82 -6.89 -16.31
N GLU A 107 17.90 -8.13 -16.80
CA GLU A 107 16.69 -8.96 -16.98
C GLU A 107 15.94 -9.23 -15.67
N VAL A 108 16.66 -9.36 -14.54
CA VAL A 108 16.04 -9.63 -13.23
C VAL A 108 15.20 -8.44 -12.80
N ALA A 109 15.79 -7.25 -12.84
CA ALA A 109 15.10 -6.03 -12.49
C ALA A 109 13.91 -5.76 -13.44
N ARG A 110 14.11 -5.91 -14.76
CA ARG A 110 13.06 -5.69 -15.76
C ARG A 110 11.87 -6.61 -15.56
N ARG A 111 12.08 -7.92 -15.37
CA ARG A 111 10.98 -8.87 -15.08
C ARG A 111 10.22 -8.51 -13.80
N ALA A 112 10.95 -8.11 -12.77
CA ALA A 112 10.31 -7.72 -11.51
C ALA A 112 9.48 -6.45 -11.66
N LEU A 113 9.95 -5.45 -12.42
CA LEU A 113 9.18 -4.24 -12.74
C LEU A 113 7.93 -4.58 -13.58
N GLU A 114 8.08 -5.45 -14.61
CA GLU A 114 6.95 -5.93 -15.41
C GLU A 114 5.90 -6.64 -14.54
N THR A 115 6.32 -7.50 -13.61
CA THR A 115 5.45 -8.17 -12.65
C THR A 115 4.74 -7.17 -11.74
N ALA A 116 5.48 -6.17 -11.26
CA ALA A 116 4.91 -5.10 -10.43
C ALA A 116 3.86 -4.26 -11.19
N VAL A 117 4.09 -3.99 -12.48
CA VAL A 117 3.11 -3.25 -13.33
C VAL A 117 1.85 -4.08 -13.59
N ARG A 118 1.98 -5.40 -13.73
CA ARG A 118 0.81 -6.31 -13.83
C ARG A 118 0.05 -6.48 -12.52
N ASP A 119 0.47 -5.76 -11.48
CA ASP A 119 -0.12 -5.84 -10.14
C ASP A 119 -0.05 -7.25 -9.53
N GLU A 120 1.02 -7.97 -9.84
CA GLU A 120 1.30 -9.29 -9.30
C GLU A 120 2.31 -9.21 -8.14
N ARG A 121 2.31 -10.23 -7.27
CA ARG A 121 3.26 -10.31 -6.15
C ARG A 121 4.69 -10.47 -6.67
N VAL A 122 5.60 -9.64 -6.18
CA VAL A 122 7.02 -9.70 -6.54
C VAL A 122 7.92 -9.32 -5.36
N THR A 123 9.04 -10.01 -5.23
CA THR A 123 10.08 -9.69 -4.26
C THR A 123 11.42 -9.60 -4.99
N LEU A 124 12.16 -8.53 -4.72
CA LEU A 124 13.54 -8.32 -5.15
C LEU A 124 14.47 -8.22 -3.96
N ALA A 125 15.74 -8.57 -4.18
CA ALA A 125 16.82 -8.29 -3.26
C ALA A 125 17.85 -7.34 -3.88
N LEU A 126 18.23 -6.33 -3.14
CA LEU A 126 19.28 -5.39 -3.47
C LEU A 126 20.50 -5.68 -2.60
N GLY A 127 21.64 -5.96 -3.21
CA GLY A 127 22.90 -6.18 -2.49
C GLY A 127 23.37 -4.92 -1.78
N ILE A 128 23.73 -5.05 -0.50
CA ILE A 128 24.25 -3.96 0.32
C ILE A 128 25.69 -4.32 0.72
N GLY A 129 26.62 -3.40 0.47
CA GLY A 129 28.03 -3.58 0.79
C GLY A 129 28.83 -4.34 -0.31
N THR A 130 30.14 -4.09 -0.33
CA THR A 130 31.08 -4.69 -1.29
C THR A 130 31.22 -6.20 -1.06
N PRO A 131 31.41 -7.02 -2.12
CA PRO A 131 31.57 -6.65 -3.54
C PRO A 131 30.27 -6.60 -4.37
N HIS A 132 29.07 -6.70 -3.75
CA HIS A 132 27.79 -6.85 -4.44
C HIS A 132 26.88 -5.61 -4.33
N GLU A 133 27.45 -4.50 -3.92
CA GLU A 133 26.71 -3.26 -3.74
C GLU A 133 25.99 -2.86 -5.03
N GLY A 134 24.67 -2.66 -4.93
CA GLY A 134 23.84 -2.31 -6.08
C GLY A 134 23.40 -3.46 -6.99
N THR A 135 23.85 -4.70 -6.74
CA THR A 135 23.36 -5.87 -7.51
C THR A 135 21.91 -6.17 -7.14
N VAL A 136 21.07 -6.31 -8.15
CA VAL A 136 19.68 -6.75 -7.99
C VAL A 136 19.61 -8.26 -8.19
N ALA A 137 19.00 -8.98 -7.27
CA ALA A 137 18.78 -10.40 -7.34
C ALA A 137 17.28 -10.73 -7.21
N ASP A 138 16.88 -11.83 -7.86
CA ASP A 138 15.52 -12.34 -7.81
C ASP A 138 15.29 -13.13 -6.50
N ALA A 139 14.05 -13.09 -6.01
CA ALA A 139 13.65 -13.78 -4.79
C ALA A 139 13.77 -15.30 -4.89
N SER A 140 13.79 -15.91 -6.09
CA SER A 140 13.99 -17.35 -6.22
C SER A 140 15.40 -17.77 -5.81
N ALA A 141 16.39 -16.91 -5.99
CA ALA A 141 17.74 -17.10 -5.44
C ALA A 141 17.77 -16.95 -3.90
N LEU A 142 16.84 -16.20 -3.35
CA LEU A 142 16.67 -15.95 -1.92
C LEU A 142 15.71 -16.94 -1.27
N SER A 143 14.80 -17.55 -2.04
CA SER A 143 13.61 -18.26 -1.53
C SER A 143 13.93 -19.50 -0.68
N ARG A 144 15.09 -20.13 -0.83
CA ARG A 144 15.50 -21.24 0.03
C ARG A 144 15.95 -20.80 1.43
N ILE A 145 16.31 -19.53 1.60
CA ILE A 145 16.87 -19.01 2.86
C ILE A 145 15.95 -17.91 3.43
N ALA A 146 15.26 -17.16 2.60
CA ALA A 146 14.44 -16.02 2.98
C ALA A 146 12.94 -16.36 3.15
N ALA A 147 12.45 -17.50 2.65
CA ALA A 147 11.05 -17.89 2.81
C ALA A 147 10.67 -18.10 4.30
N GLU A 148 11.64 -18.47 5.15
CA GLU A 148 11.45 -18.57 6.60
C GLU A 148 11.67 -17.24 7.35
N ALA A 149 12.30 -16.25 6.69
CA ALA A 149 12.72 -14.99 7.30
C ALA A 149 11.95 -13.76 6.80
N LEU A 150 11.22 -13.86 5.68
CA LEU A 150 10.37 -12.75 5.22
C LEU A 150 9.07 -12.77 6.02
N PRO A 151 8.79 -11.74 6.82
CA PRO A 151 7.51 -11.62 7.51
C PRO A 151 6.36 -11.59 6.49
N GLU A 152 5.17 -11.95 6.94
CA GLU A 152 3.96 -11.78 6.13
C GLU A 152 3.88 -10.35 5.60
N LEU A 153 3.47 -10.20 4.34
CA LEU A 153 3.32 -8.88 3.73
C LEU A 153 2.41 -8.01 4.60
N ASP A 154 2.95 -6.87 5.00
CA ASP A 154 2.22 -5.95 5.85
C ASP A 154 0.93 -5.43 5.19
N ALA A 155 0.11 -4.77 5.98
CA ALA A 155 -1.17 -4.23 5.50
C ALA A 155 -1.02 -3.17 4.37
N ALA A 156 0.16 -2.57 4.22
CA ALA A 156 0.45 -1.62 3.14
C ALA A 156 0.78 -2.29 1.80
N GLY A 157 1.02 -3.60 1.81
CA GLY A 157 1.34 -4.37 0.61
C GLY A 157 2.77 -4.15 0.08
N LEU A 158 3.58 -3.36 0.78
CA LEU A 158 5.00 -3.19 0.55
C LEU A 158 5.74 -3.54 1.83
N LEU A 159 6.68 -4.47 1.75
CA LEU A 159 7.58 -4.84 2.82
C LEU A 159 9.02 -4.66 2.36
N ALA A 160 9.86 -4.12 3.22
CA ALA A 160 11.29 -4.10 3.01
C ALA A 160 12.02 -4.51 4.30
N GLU A 161 12.97 -5.41 4.17
CA GLU A 161 13.77 -5.92 5.28
C GLU A 161 15.20 -6.17 4.86
N THR A 162 16.14 -5.90 5.78
CA THR A 162 17.55 -6.23 5.58
C THR A 162 17.81 -7.65 6.08
N VAL A 163 18.21 -8.53 5.17
CA VAL A 163 18.40 -9.95 5.42
C VAL A 163 19.87 -10.33 5.20
N PRO A 164 20.56 -10.92 6.19
CA PRO A 164 21.87 -11.51 6.00
C PRO A 164 21.72 -12.88 5.29
N ILE A 165 22.42 -13.08 4.18
CA ILE A 165 22.44 -14.35 3.46
C ILE A 165 23.91 -14.74 3.26
N ALA A 166 24.35 -15.82 3.90
CA ALA A 166 25.75 -16.23 3.98
C ALA A 166 26.63 -15.10 4.56
N ASP A 167 27.60 -14.61 3.80
CA ASP A 167 28.51 -13.51 4.18
C ASP A 167 28.07 -12.14 3.65
N ARG A 168 26.83 -12.02 3.17
CA ARG A 168 26.30 -10.86 2.43
C ARG A 168 25.07 -10.28 3.08
N THR A 169 24.90 -8.97 2.96
CA THR A 169 23.70 -8.29 3.39
C THR A 169 22.86 -7.89 2.17
N TRP A 170 21.57 -8.18 2.24
CA TRP A 170 20.61 -7.86 1.19
C TRP A 170 19.45 -7.05 1.76
N LEU A 171 18.97 -6.10 1.00
CA LEU A 171 17.68 -5.48 1.24
C LEU A 171 16.64 -6.22 0.39
N ALA A 172 15.82 -7.03 1.03
CA ALA A 172 14.65 -7.63 0.38
C ALA A 172 13.51 -6.60 0.35
N VAL A 173 12.94 -6.36 -0.82
CA VAL A 173 11.78 -5.49 -1.02
C VAL A 173 10.69 -6.31 -1.70
N SER A 174 9.57 -6.47 -1.02
CA SER A 174 8.39 -7.19 -1.51
C SER A 174 7.26 -6.23 -1.81
N ARG A 175 6.56 -6.44 -2.91
CA ARG A 175 5.32 -5.75 -3.25
C ARG A 175 4.22 -6.78 -3.46
N ALA A 176 3.12 -6.63 -2.74
CA ALA A 176 1.89 -7.35 -3.00
C ALA A 176 1.05 -6.63 -4.07
N PRO A 177 0.11 -7.31 -4.71
CA PRO A 177 -0.93 -6.67 -5.50
C PRO A 177 -1.63 -5.58 -4.70
N ARG A 178 -2.21 -4.60 -5.39
CA ARG A 178 -3.01 -3.55 -4.74
C ARG A 178 -4.13 -4.19 -3.92
N ALA A 179 -4.49 -3.56 -2.79
CA ALA A 179 -5.66 -3.99 -2.04
C ALA A 179 -6.91 -3.87 -2.90
N ARG A 180 -7.80 -4.86 -2.85
CA ARG A 180 -9.03 -4.84 -3.64
C ARG A 180 -10.15 -4.11 -2.91
N LEU A 181 -10.90 -3.31 -3.64
CA LEU A 181 -12.18 -2.79 -3.20
C LEU A 181 -13.25 -3.20 -4.20
N ILE A 182 -14.21 -3.98 -3.75
CA ILE A 182 -15.37 -4.39 -4.55
C ILE A 182 -16.55 -3.51 -4.15
N ILE A 183 -17.07 -2.75 -5.09
CA ILE A 183 -18.23 -1.88 -4.90
C ILE A 183 -19.42 -2.55 -5.55
N VAL A 184 -20.44 -2.85 -4.77
CA VAL A 184 -21.73 -3.37 -5.21
C VAL A 184 -22.70 -2.20 -5.40
N GLY A 185 -23.21 -2.06 -6.62
CA GLY A 185 -24.04 -0.93 -7.04
C GLY A 185 -23.26 0.10 -7.85
N ALA A 186 -23.88 0.67 -8.88
CA ALA A 186 -23.27 1.59 -9.83
C ALA A 186 -23.90 3.01 -9.78
N GLY A 187 -24.26 3.49 -8.60
CA GLY A 187 -24.77 4.85 -8.35
C GLY A 187 -23.70 5.92 -8.19
N GLU A 188 -24.11 7.16 -7.87
CA GLU A 188 -23.21 8.29 -7.72
C GLU A 188 -22.21 8.12 -6.56
N HIS A 189 -22.65 7.55 -5.43
CA HIS A 189 -21.77 7.23 -4.31
C HIS A 189 -20.70 6.18 -4.70
N ALA A 190 -21.08 5.20 -5.53
CA ALA A 190 -20.14 4.21 -6.06
C ALA A 190 -19.09 4.87 -6.97
N ALA A 191 -19.51 5.80 -7.83
CA ALA A 191 -18.59 6.53 -8.69
C ALA A 191 -17.61 7.39 -7.88
N ALA A 192 -18.11 8.08 -6.86
CA ALA A 192 -17.27 8.86 -5.95
C ALA A 192 -16.28 7.98 -5.19
N LEU A 193 -16.74 6.84 -4.61
CA LEU A 193 -15.87 5.91 -3.90
C LEU A 193 -14.83 5.26 -4.82
N CYS A 194 -15.20 4.93 -6.06
CA CYS A 194 -14.27 4.41 -7.05
C CYS A 194 -13.11 5.39 -7.30
N ARG A 195 -13.39 6.68 -7.54
CA ARG A 195 -12.36 7.72 -7.75
C ARG A 195 -11.40 7.85 -6.58
N VAL A 196 -11.93 8.02 -5.36
CA VAL A 196 -11.06 8.25 -4.18
C VAL A 196 -10.28 7.00 -3.80
N ALA A 197 -10.86 5.81 -3.96
CA ALA A 197 -10.18 4.55 -3.67
C ALA A 197 -9.07 4.25 -4.70
N SER A 198 -9.30 4.52 -5.99
CA SER A 198 -8.28 4.38 -7.04
C SER A 198 -7.11 5.34 -6.80
N ALA A 199 -7.39 6.60 -6.40
CA ALA A 199 -6.36 7.56 -6.00
C ALA A 199 -5.56 7.10 -4.75
N ALA A 200 -6.19 6.30 -3.87
CA ALA A 200 -5.54 5.66 -2.72
C ALA A 200 -4.91 4.29 -3.06
N ALA A 201 -4.69 4.00 -4.34
CA ALA A 201 -4.05 2.81 -4.86
C ALA A 201 -4.80 1.49 -4.56
N TYR A 202 -6.11 1.51 -4.45
CA TYR A 202 -6.92 0.29 -4.47
C TYR A 202 -7.15 -0.19 -5.92
N ALA A 203 -7.20 -1.51 -6.11
CA ALA A 203 -7.75 -2.12 -7.31
C ALA A 203 -9.27 -2.19 -7.14
N VAL A 204 -10.00 -1.29 -7.83
CA VAL A 204 -11.44 -1.16 -7.65
C VAL A 204 -12.18 -1.98 -8.70
N THR A 205 -13.05 -2.88 -8.24
CA THR A 205 -14.04 -3.57 -9.08
C THR A 205 -15.43 -3.00 -8.77
N VAL A 206 -16.17 -2.62 -9.81
CA VAL A 206 -17.58 -2.20 -9.68
C VAL A 206 -18.47 -3.31 -10.22
N CYS A 207 -19.40 -3.81 -9.40
CA CYS A 207 -20.33 -4.88 -9.76
C CYS A 207 -21.77 -4.38 -9.64
N ASP A 208 -22.53 -4.49 -10.74
CA ASP A 208 -23.94 -4.10 -10.78
C ASP A 208 -24.67 -4.93 -11.85
N PRO A 209 -25.92 -5.39 -11.61
CA PRO A 209 -26.65 -6.18 -12.62
C PRO A 209 -27.10 -5.37 -13.84
N TRP A 210 -27.05 -4.03 -13.78
CA TRP A 210 -27.54 -3.16 -14.85
C TRP A 210 -26.42 -2.68 -15.78
N PRO A 211 -26.34 -3.18 -17.02
CA PRO A 211 -25.25 -2.82 -17.94
C PRO A 211 -25.23 -1.34 -18.34
N LEU A 212 -26.35 -0.63 -18.23
CA LEU A 212 -26.42 0.80 -18.50
C LEU A 212 -25.84 1.65 -17.37
N LEU A 213 -25.68 1.10 -16.17
CA LEU A 213 -25.11 1.78 -15.01
C LEU A 213 -23.63 1.44 -14.83
N ALA A 214 -23.25 0.19 -15.05
CA ALA A 214 -21.88 -0.28 -14.89
C ALA A 214 -21.10 -0.14 -16.23
N THR A 215 -20.63 1.07 -16.52
CA THR A 215 -19.91 1.38 -17.76
C THR A 215 -18.57 2.05 -17.50
N SER A 216 -17.61 1.92 -18.42
CA SER A 216 -16.29 2.54 -18.32
C SER A 216 -16.34 4.07 -18.33
N GLU A 217 -17.36 4.66 -18.98
CA GLU A 217 -17.55 6.11 -18.99
C GLU A 217 -17.95 6.65 -17.60
N ARG A 218 -18.71 5.87 -16.84
CA ARG A 218 -19.12 6.24 -15.49
C ARG A 218 -18.05 5.91 -14.44
N PHE A 219 -17.25 4.90 -14.70
CA PHE A 219 -16.20 4.40 -13.80
C PHE A 219 -14.83 4.33 -14.49
N PRO A 220 -14.29 5.46 -14.97
CA PRO A 220 -13.03 5.46 -15.74
C PRO A 220 -11.81 5.02 -14.90
N ASP A 221 -11.89 5.13 -13.56
CA ASP A 221 -10.82 4.78 -12.64
C ASP A 221 -10.95 3.34 -12.10
N ALA A 222 -12.01 2.60 -12.48
CA ALA A 222 -12.16 1.21 -12.08
C ALA A 222 -11.11 0.31 -12.75
N SER A 223 -10.56 -0.63 -11.98
CA SER A 223 -9.69 -1.67 -12.53
C SER A 223 -10.49 -2.73 -13.28
N ASP A 224 -11.75 -2.93 -12.86
CA ASP A 224 -12.65 -3.88 -13.49
C ASP A 224 -14.11 -3.47 -13.29
N ILE A 225 -14.97 -3.82 -14.27
CA ILE A 225 -16.40 -3.57 -14.23
C ILE A 225 -17.13 -4.88 -14.56
N VAL A 226 -17.94 -5.35 -13.62
CA VAL A 226 -18.64 -6.63 -13.69
C VAL A 226 -20.14 -6.40 -13.81
N VAL A 227 -20.72 -6.82 -14.92
CA VAL A 227 -22.19 -6.81 -15.11
C VAL A 227 -22.73 -8.20 -14.77
N ALA A 228 -23.13 -8.36 -13.50
CA ALA A 228 -23.63 -9.63 -12.97
C ALA A 228 -24.49 -9.41 -11.72
N ASP A 229 -25.19 -10.45 -11.27
CA ASP A 229 -25.75 -10.46 -9.92
C ASP A 229 -24.60 -10.41 -8.89
N PRO A 230 -24.56 -9.40 -8.00
CA PRO A 230 -23.44 -9.24 -7.08
C PRO A 230 -23.30 -10.38 -6.05
N GLY A 231 -24.42 -11.00 -5.64
CA GLY A 231 -24.37 -12.14 -4.72
C GLY A 231 -23.74 -13.37 -5.37
N GLU A 232 -24.10 -13.66 -6.63
CA GLU A 232 -23.50 -14.75 -7.41
C GLU A 232 -22.02 -14.45 -7.70
N TYR A 233 -21.70 -13.21 -8.10
CA TYR A 233 -20.32 -12.81 -8.38
C TYR A 233 -19.42 -12.98 -7.15
N LEU A 234 -19.85 -12.48 -5.97
CA LEU A 234 -19.07 -12.60 -4.74
C LEU A 234 -18.93 -14.06 -4.28
N THR A 235 -19.96 -14.88 -4.48
CA THR A 235 -19.90 -16.32 -4.17
C THR A 235 -18.88 -17.02 -5.07
N SER A 236 -18.92 -16.77 -6.37
CA SER A 236 -17.93 -17.29 -7.33
C SER A 236 -16.50 -16.85 -6.99
N LEU A 237 -16.33 -15.58 -6.61
CA LEU A 237 -15.04 -15.02 -6.24
C LEU A 237 -14.48 -15.67 -4.95
N ALA A 238 -15.34 -16.05 -4.01
CA ALA A 238 -14.95 -16.74 -2.78
C ALA A 238 -14.40 -18.16 -3.03
N GLU A 239 -14.85 -18.80 -4.12
CA GLU A 239 -14.41 -20.14 -4.53
C GLU A 239 -13.06 -20.13 -5.28
N GLU A 240 -12.68 -18.99 -5.83
CA GLU A 240 -11.42 -18.81 -6.56
C GLU A 240 -10.25 -18.59 -5.59
N ALA A 241 -9.34 -19.58 -5.54
CA ALA A 241 -8.20 -19.52 -4.62
C ALA A 241 -7.29 -18.30 -4.87
N GLY A 242 -7.09 -17.49 -3.83
CA GLY A 242 -6.20 -16.32 -3.91
C GLY A 242 -6.81 -15.08 -4.56
N SER A 243 -8.07 -15.12 -4.96
CA SER A 243 -8.78 -13.97 -5.55
C SER A 243 -9.03 -12.85 -4.54
N VAL A 244 -9.13 -13.17 -3.25
CA VAL A 244 -9.35 -12.25 -2.13
C VAL A 244 -8.43 -12.59 -0.96
N ASP A 245 -8.14 -11.56 -0.14
CA ASP A 245 -7.33 -11.68 1.08
C ASP A 245 -7.82 -10.72 2.17
N ALA A 246 -7.12 -10.68 3.30
CA ALA A 246 -7.43 -9.79 4.42
C ALA A 246 -7.33 -8.28 4.09
N ARG A 247 -6.83 -7.90 2.89
CA ARG A 247 -6.79 -6.52 2.42
C ARG A 247 -7.96 -6.19 1.50
N THR A 248 -8.80 -7.17 1.19
CA THR A 248 -10.00 -6.98 0.37
C THR A 248 -11.11 -6.34 1.19
N ALA A 249 -11.75 -5.34 0.62
CA ALA A 249 -12.94 -4.69 1.15
C ALA A 249 -14.12 -4.86 0.19
N VAL A 250 -15.32 -5.06 0.73
CA VAL A 250 -16.58 -5.06 -0.02
C VAL A 250 -17.47 -3.94 0.52
N CYS A 251 -17.96 -3.07 -0.35
CA CYS A 251 -18.88 -1.98 -0.01
C CYS A 251 -20.18 -2.10 -0.82
N VAL A 252 -21.31 -2.26 -0.13
CA VAL A 252 -22.63 -2.39 -0.75
C VAL A 252 -23.34 -1.03 -0.72
N LEU A 253 -23.59 -0.47 -1.91
CA LEU A 253 -24.07 0.89 -2.14
C LEU A 253 -25.31 0.94 -3.05
N SER A 254 -26.01 -0.18 -3.30
CA SER A 254 -27.09 -0.23 -4.29
C SER A 254 -28.43 0.30 -3.76
N HIS A 255 -28.69 0.22 -2.47
CA HIS A 255 -29.97 0.55 -1.81
C HIS A 255 -31.17 -0.34 -2.24
N ASP A 256 -30.95 -1.44 -2.92
CA ASP A 256 -31.97 -2.44 -3.27
C ASP A 256 -31.74 -3.70 -2.42
N GLU A 257 -32.65 -4.00 -1.50
CA GLU A 257 -32.51 -5.17 -0.61
C GLU A 257 -32.38 -6.50 -1.36
N ARG A 258 -32.92 -6.59 -2.58
CA ARG A 258 -32.80 -7.80 -3.44
C ARG A 258 -31.38 -8.02 -3.92
N ILE A 259 -30.57 -6.96 -3.99
CA ILE A 259 -29.15 -6.96 -4.35
C ILE A 259 -28.31 -6.95 -3.07
N ASP A 260 -28.62 -6.05 -2.12
CA ASP A 260 -27.83 -5.81 -0.91
C ASP A 260 -27.73 -7.07 -0.03
N ILE A 261 -28.85 -7.75 0.21
CA ILE A 261 -28.87 -8.87 1.16
C ILE A 261 -28.10 -10.09 0.63
N PRO A 262 -28.28 -10.55 -0.63
CA PRO A 262 -27.43 -11.62 -1.19
C PRO A 262 -25.94 -11.25 -1.23
N ALA A 263 -25.61 -10.03 -1.63
CA ALA A 263 -24.22 -9.56 -1.69
C ALA A 263 -23.55 -9.52 -0.30
N LEU A 264 -24.25 -9.00 0.72
CA LEU A 264 -23.76 -8.98 2.09
C LEU A 264 -23.63 -10.37 2.69
N HIS A 265 -24.58 -11.27 2.43
CA HIS A 265 -24.51 -12.65 2.85
C HIS A 265 -23.24 -13.32 2.29
N ALA A 266 -22.98 -13.18 0.99
CA ALA A 266 -21.78 -13.72 0.36
C ALA A 266 -20.50 -13.10 0.94
N ALA A 267 -20.44 -11.75 1.04
CA ALA A 267 -19.27 -11.02 1.55
C ALA A 267 -18.92 -11.38 3.00
N LEU A 268 -19.92 -11.52 3.88
CA LEU A 268 -19.73 -11.89 5.27
C LEU A 268 -19.23 -13.34 5.44
N GLY A 269 -19.52 -14.22 4.49
CA GLY A 269 -18.95 -15.58 4.43
C GLY A 269 -17.51 -15.64 3.96
N MET A 270 -16.96 -14.56 3.39
CA MET A 270 -15.59 -14.50 2.87
C MET A 270 -14.57 -14.17 3.96
N ASN A 271 -13.33 -14.66 3.77
CA ASN A 271 -12.20 -14.27 4.61
C ASN A 271 -11.55 -12.97 4.09
N ILE A 272 -12.25 -11.85 4.28
CA ILE A 272 -11.84 -10.51 3.85
C ILE A 272 -11.78 -9.54 5.03
N GLY A 273 -11.04 -8.45 4.86
CA GLY A 273 -10.75 -7.51 5.94
C GLY A 273 -11.88 -6.53 6.27
N PHE A 274 -12.81 -6.26 5.33
CA PHE A 274 -13.83 -5.25 5.53
C PHE A 274 -15.11 -5.55 4.74
N VAL A 275 -16.26 -5.42 5.41
CA VAL A 275 -17.58 -5.46 4.76
C VAL A 275 -18.37 -4.24 5.24
N GLY A 276 -18.77 -3.38 4.31
CA GLY A 276 -19.53 -2.17 4.63
C GLY A 276 -20.81 -2.06 3.83
N ALA A 277 -21.83 -1.44 4.41
CA ALA A 277 -23.09 -1.18 3.71
C ALA A 277 -23.60 0.23 3.98
N MET A 278 -23.88 0.95 2.91
CA MET A 278 -24.53 2.25 2.99
C MET A 278 -26.01 2.09 3.40
N GLY A 279 -26.54 3.08 4.06
CA GLY A 279 -27.95 3.12 4.43
C GLY A 279 -28.21 3.96 5.67
N ALA A 280 -29.48 4.28 5.88
CA ALA A 280 -29.91 5.01 7.08
C ALA A 280 -29.83 4.12 8.33
N ARG A 281 -29.69 4.72 9.50
CA ARG A 281 -29.70 3.98 10.78
C ARG A 281 -30.96 3.14 10.97
N SER A 282 -32.11 3.58 10.42
CA SER A 282 -33.38 2.84 10.44
C SER A 282 -33.34 1.51 9.64
N THR A 283 -32.48 1.39 8.62
CA THR A 283 -32.38 0.18 7.81
C THR A 283 -31.39 -0.85 8.37
N VAL A 284 -30.56 -0.46 9.33
CA VAL A 284 -29.52 -1.34 9.92
C VAL A 284 -30.14 -2.57 10.58
N GLU A 285 -31.18 -2.36 11.41
CA GLU A 285 -31.84 -3.46 12.11
C GLU A 285 -32.60 -4.40 11.17
N GLN A 286 -33.32 -3.85 10.18
CA GLN A 286 -34.03 -4.65 9.17
C GLN A 286 -33.05 -5.49 8.36
N ARG A 287 -31.91 -4.90 7.96
CA ARG A 287 -30.83 -5.61 7.26
C ARG A 287 -30.27 -6.75 8.12
N ALA A 288 -30.02 -6.50 9.40
CA ALA A 288 -29.52 -7.52 10.32
C ALA A 288 -30.51 -8.68 10.50
N ILE A 289 -31.82 -8.39 10.57
CA ILE A 289 -32.88 -9.42 10.62
C ILE A 289 -32.84 -10.26 9.35
N ALA A 290 -32.86 -9.64 8.16
CA ALA A 290 -32.84 -10.35 6.89
C ALA A 290 -31.59 -11.21 6.68
N LEU A 291 -30.42 -10.78 7.20
CA LEU A 291 -29.17 -11.56 7.17
C LEU A 291 -29.24 -12.75 8.14
N ARG A 292 -29.81 -12.58 9.35
CA ARG A 292 -30.01 -13.69 10.30
C ARG A 292 -30.94 -14.77 9.73
N GLU A 293 -32.01 -14.37 9.06
CA GLU A 293 -32.92 -15.30 8.39
C GLU A 293 -32.22 -16.14 7.31
N ARG A 294 -31.10 -15.63 6.76
CA ARG A 294 -30.22 -16.35 5.83
C ARG A 294 -29.09 -17.13 6.51
N GLY A 295 -29.08 -17.20 7.83
CA GLY A 295 -28.11 -17.99 8.59
C GLY A 295 -26.79 -17.27 8.89
N VAL A 296 -26.69 -15.93 8.67
CA VAL A 296 -25.50 -15.17 9.08
C VAL A 296 -25.41 -15.15 10.61
N THR A 297 -24.25 -15.51 11.15
CA THR A 297 -24.03 -15.58 12.61
C THR A 297 -23.85 -14.19 13.21
N GLU A 298 -24.03 -14.07 14.54
CA GLU A 298 -23.75 -12.80 15.23
C GLU A 298 -22.30 -12.37 15.15
N ALA A 299 -21.37 -13.33 15.06
CA ALA A 299 -19.97 -13.04 14.87
C ALA A 299 -19.69 -12.41 13.48
N ASP A 300 -20.34 -12.93 12.44
CA ASP A 300 -20.22 -12.38 11.09
C ASP A 300 -20.94 -11.03 10.97
N LEU A 301 -22.11 -10.87 11.59
CA LEU A 301 -22.82 -9.59 11.65
C LEU A 301 -21.99 -8.50 12.35
N ALA A 302 -21.22 -8.85 13.36
CA ALA A 302 -20.33 -7.91 14.05
C ALA A 302 -19.20 -7.36 13.15
N ARG A 303 -18.92 -8.02 12.01
CA ARG A 303 -17.96 -7.55 10.99
C ARG A 303 -18.57 -6.56 10.01
N LEU A 304 -19.90 -6.38 10.04
CA LEU A 304 -20.58 -5.48 9.11
C LEU A 304 -20.52 -4.03 9.61
N HIS A 305 -19.91 -3.16 8.85
CA HIS A 305 -19.90 -1.72 9.06
C HIS A 305 -21.13 -1.10 8.41
N SER A 306 -22.16 -0.80 9.20
CA SER A 306 -23.45 -0.25 8.74
C SER A 306 -24.08 0.63 9.81
N PRO A 307 -24.30 1.93 9.53
CA PRO A 307 -24.00 2.67 8.30
C PRO A 307 -22.51 2.75 8.02
N LEU A 308 -22.15 2.68 6.74
CA LEU A 308 -20.76 2.78 6.25
C LEU A 308 -20.22 4.21 6.37
N GLY A 309 -18.99 4.36 6.87
CA GLY A 309 -18.22 5.60 6.90
C GLY A 309 -17.99 6.18 8.29
N LEU A 310 -16.87 6.88 8.46
CA LEU A 310 -16.60 7.65 9.67
C LEU A 310 -17.57 8.85 9.77
N ASP A 311 -17.90 9.26 10.99
CA ASP A 311 -18.76 10.44 11.25
C ASP A 311 -17.99 11.74 10.96
N LEU A 312 -17.95 12.13 9.68
CA LEU A 312 -17.33 13.37 9.22
C LEU A 312 -18.33 14.51 9.00
N GLY A 313 -19.66 14.23 9.11
CA GLY A 313 -20.73 15.21 8.96
C GLY A 313 -21.02 15.61 7.50
N GLY A 314 -20.31 15.06 6.52
CA GLY A 314 -20.56 15.32 5.10
C GLY A 314 -21.79 14.61 4.55
N SER A 315 -22.39 15.14 3.48
CA SER A 315 -23.60 14.59 2.87
C SER A 315 -23.51 14.42 1.34
N SER A 316 -22.51 15.01 0.69
CA SER A 316 -22.30 14.79 -0.76
C SER A 316 -21.76 13.37 -1.03
N PRO A 317 -21.96 12.82 -2.24
CA PRO A 317 -21.36 11.55 -2.62
C PRO A 317 -19.84 11.50 -2.42
N GLU A 318 -19.14 12.60 -2.70
CA GLU A 318 -17.69 12.73 -2.53
C GLU A 318 -17.29 12.70 -1.06
N GLU A 319 -17.97 13.41 -0.18
CA GLU A 319 -17.69 13.42 1.26
C GLU A 319 -18.02 12.07 1.90
N ALA A 320 -19.14 11.43 1.51
CA ALA A 320 -19.49 10.09 1.93
C ALA A 320 -18.44 9.05 1.47
N ALA A 321 -17.91 9.20 0.26
CA ALA A 321 -16.85 8.34 -0.26
C ALA A 321 -15.54 8.48 0.53
N VAL A 322 -15.17 9.71 0.92
CA VAL A 322 -14.00 9.95 1.79
C VAL A 322 -14.22 9.33 3.16
N ALA A 323 -15.42 9.47 3.75
CA ALA A 323 -15.77 8.87 5.03
C ALA A 323 -15.69 7.33 5.00
N ALA A 324 -16.22 6.71 3.94
CA ALA A 324 -16.16 5.26 3.73
C ALA A 324 -14.71 4.78 3.55
N LEU A 325 -13.92 5.43 2.71
CA LEU A 325 -12.52 5.06 2.50
C LEU A 325 -11.69 5.23 3.78
N ALA A 326 -11.92 6.29 4.54
CA ALA A 326 -11.25 6.53 5.82
C ALA A 326 -11.55 5.41 6.82
N GLU A 327 -12.80 4.91 6.89
CA GLU A 327 -13.16 3.77 7.74
C GLU A 327 -12.48 2.48 7.28
N ILE A 328 -12.45 2.19 5.98
CA ILE A 328 -11.74 1.03 5.40
C ILE A 328 -10.27 1.07 5.81
N ILE A 329 -9.61 2.23 5.67
CA ILE A 329 -8.20 2.40 6.03
C ILE A 329 -8.02 2.23 7.54
N ALA A 330 -8.85 2.85 8.37
CA ALA A 330 -8.77 2.74 9.82
C ALA A 330 -8.94 1.29 10.29
N SER A 331 -9.91 0.57 9.75
CA SER A 331 -10.13 -0.85 10.02
C SER A 331 -8.92 -1.70 9.64
N ARG A 332 -8.36 -1.48 8.45
CA ARG A 332 -7.19 -2.20 7.95
C ARG A 332 -5.97 -2.08 8.87
N TYR A 333 -5.76 -0.92 9.47
CA TYR A 333 -4.63 -0.67 10.37
C TYR A 333 -4.97 -0.81 11.86
N GLY A 334 -6.22 -1.17 12.18
CA GLY A 334 -6.67 -1.30 13.57
C GLY A 334 -6.63 0.01 14.36
N THR A 335 -6.93 1.12 13.69
CA THR A 335 -6.92 2.48 14.27
C THR A 335 -8.35 3.01 14.44
N SER A 336 -8.51 4.05 15.27
CA SER A 336 -9.82 4.65 15.54
C SER A 336 -10.36 5.54 14.42
N GLY A 337 -9.52 5.96 13.46
CA GLY A 337 -9.88 6.99 12.48
C GLY A 337 -10.01 8.41 13.08
N GLY A 338 -9.69 8.61 14.36
CA GLY A 338 -9.74 9.90 15.03
C GLY A 338 -8.56 10.81 14.69
N PRO A 339 -8.57 12.10 15.14
CA PRO A 339 -7.50 13.05 14.87
C PRO A 339 -6.15 12.60 15.44
N LEU A 340 -5.09 12.67 14.63
CA LEU A 340 -3.72 12.28 15.04
C LEU A 340 -3.21 13.05 16.26
N ARG A 341 -3.63 14.31 16.45
CA ARG A 341 -3.26 15.13 17.63
C ARG A 341 -3.71 14.53 18.97
N ASP A 342 -4.75 13.69 18.93
CA ASP A 342 -5.33 13.05 20.11
C ASP A 342 -4.78 11.62 20.31
N ALA A 343 -4.06 11.10 19.31
CA ALA A 343 -3.45 9.77 19.34
C ALA A 343 -2.10 9.82 20.10
N ARG A 344 -1.74 8.69 20.72
CA ARG A 344 -0.45 8.50 21.37
C ARG A 344 0.34 7.41 20.64
N GLY A 345 1.65 7.58 20.56
CA GLY A 345 2.56 6.63 19.91
C GLY A 345 3.01 7.08 18.51
N PRO A 346 3.59 6.17 17.71
CA PRO A 346 4.05 6.49 16.36
C PRO A 346 2.87 6.86 15.46
N ILE A 347 3.06 7.87 14.60
CA ILE A 347 2.05 8.35 13.66
C ILE A 347 1.65 7.27 12.66
N HIS A 348 2.62 6.45 12.23
CA HIS A 348 2.37 5.31 11.37
C HIS A 348 2.35 4.05 12.22
N ALA A 349 1.17 3.47 12.43
CA ALA A 349 1.03 2.17 13.05
C ALA A 349 1.71 1.13 12.14
N ARG A 350 2.66 0.39 12.68
CA ARG A 350 3.16 -0.82 12.03
C ARG A 350 2.05 -1.86 12.14
N GLY A 351 1.80 -2.63 11.06
CA GLY A 351 0.77 -3.67 11.06
C GLY A 351 0.91 -4.66 12.23
N PRO A 352 -0.11 -5.47 12.50
CA PRO A 352 -0.06 -6.49 13.54
C PRO A 352 1.09 -7.44 13.26
N GLY A 353 2.08 -7.49 14.16
CA GLY A 353 3.29 -8.33 14.03
C GLY A 353 4.62 -7.58 14.06
N SER A 354 4.65 -6.25 13.97
CA SER A 354 5.89 -5.51 14.16
C SER A 354 6.31 -5.53 15.63
N PRO A 355 7.56 -5.92 15.96
CA PRO A 355 8.02 -5.91 17.34
C PRO A 355 7.94 -4.49 17.90
N ALA A 356 7.31 -4.36 19.06
CA ALA A 356 7.27 -3.11 19.80
C ALA A 356 8.71 -2.65 20.04
N THR A 357 9.06 -1.47 19.54
CA THR A 357 10.33 -0.82 19.92
C THR A 357 10.27 -0.60 21.43
N PRO A 358 11.22 -1.15 22.23
CA PRO A 358 11.21 -0.92 23.67
C PRO A 358 11.27 0.60 23.92
N PRO A 359 10.59 1.12 24.96
CA PRO A 359 10.65 2.52 25.29
C PRO A 359 12.11 2.90 25.56
N ILE A 360 12.59 3.91 24.87
CA ILE A 360 13.90 4.51 25.13
C ILE A 360 13.85 4.99 26.59
N ALA A 361 14.66 4.37 27.45
CA ALA A 361 14.82 4.82 28.83
C ALA A 361 15.24 6.29 28.82
N ALA A 362 14.48 7.13 29.51
CA ALA A 362 14.85 8.52 29.70
C ALA A 362 16.23 8.59 30.34
N PRO A 363 17.13 9.47 29.88
CA PRO A 363 18.41 9.66 30.55
C PRO A 363 18.15 10.09 31.99
N THR A 364 18.61 9.31 32.95
CA THR A 364 18.62 9.70 34.36
C THR A 364 19.63 10.85 34.53
N CYS A 365 19.10 12.04 34.71
CA CYS A 365 19.92 13.17 35.19
C CYS A 365 20.32 12.86 36.64
N SER A 366 21.59 12.51 36.86
CA SER A 366 22.15 12.54 38.21
C SER A 366 22.40 14.00 38.59
N PRO A 367 21.92 14.48 39.74
CA PRO A 367 22.27 15.80 40.23
C PRO A 367 23.73 15.80 40.69
N LEU A 368 24.49 16.84 40.30
CA LEU A 368 25.77 17.20 40.87
C LEU A 368 25.58 17.78 42.27
#